data_9ebcc6930d6448e86f27b839decb04a5
#
_entry.id   9ebcc6930d6448e86f27b839decb04a5
#
_cell.length_a   1.000
_cell.length_b   1.000
_cell.length_c   1.000
_cell.angle_alpha   90.00
_cell.angle_beta   90.00
_cell.angle_gamma   90.00
#
_symmetry.space_group_name_H-M   'P 1'
#
loop_
_entity.id
_entity.type
_entity.pdbx_description
1 polymer ?
#
loop_
_entity_poly.entity_id
_entity_poly.type
_entity_poly.pdbx_seq_one_letter_code
_entity_poly.pdbx_strand_id
1 'polypeptide(L)'
;MLLRVRAGELEHGPQWVYAWLAHDGVVYVGATTLHPETRTWLHLHHDDPQIGRMRARFEGLAAEKLDVIAFELPDDVDRQQVRHGAVTELGARGLLSDRQVCDPPLEVAPSPVTERFVAVIEERLG
;
A
#
# COMPACT_ATOMS: atom_id res chain seq x y z
N MET A 1 6.35 25.92 5.85
CA MET A 1 5.38 24.99 5.23
C MET A 1 4.03 25.17 5.93
N LEU A 2 2.96 25.28 5.17
CA LEU A 2 1.61 25.33 5.71
C LEU A 2 0.94 23.97 5.53
N LEU A 3 0.51 23.35 6.62
CA LEU A 3 -0.30 22.16 6.58
C LEU A 3 -1.74 22.53 6.96
N ARG A 4 -2.69 21.98 6.25
CA ARG A 4 -4.11 22.19 6.53
C ARG A 4 -4.77 20.88 6.93
N VAL A 5 -5.42 20.91 8.08
CA VAL A 5 -6.19 19.76 8.57
C VAL A 5 -7.67 20.14 8.56
N ARG A 6 -8.49 19.30 7.97
CA ARG A 6 -9.94 19.48 7.91
C ARG A 6 -10.64 18.14 8.18
N ALA A 7 -11.61 18.15 9.05
CA ALA A 7 -12.35 16.96 9.46
C ALA A 7 -11.44 15.82 9.95
N GLY A 8 -10.33 16.17 10.64
CA GLY A 8 -9.39 15.18 11.15
C GLY A 8 -8.42 14.62 10.10
N GLU A 9 -8.41 15.17 8.89
CA GLU A 9 -7.54 14.71 7.82
C GLU A 9 -6.65 15.83 7.30
N LEU A 10 -5.48 15.46 6.81
CA LEU A 10 -4.57 16.38 6.13
C LEU A 10 -5.14 16.70 4.74
N GLU A 11 -5.52 17.98 4.53
CA GLU A 11 -6.18 18.42 3.31
C GLU A 11 -5.21 18.49 2.11
N HIS A 12 -4.03 19.03 2.34
CA HIS A 12 -3.00 19.15 1.32
C HIS A 12 -1.67 18.67 1.87
N GLY A 13 -1.13 17.66 1.29
CA GLY A 13 0.14 17.09 1.67
C GLY A 13 0.49 15.93 0.77
N PRO A 14 1.68 15.38 0.90
CA PRO A 14 2.06 14.22 0.11
C PRO A 14 1.14 13.05 0.43
N GLN A 15 0.83 12.28 -0.59
CA GLN A 15 0.09 11.03 -0.44
C GLN A 15 0.80 9.93 -1.21
N TRP A 16 0.69 8.71 -0.71
CA TRP A 16 1.44 7.57 -1.18
C TRP A 16 0.55 6.34 -1.31
N VAL A 17 0.85 5.51 -2.28
CA VAL A 17 0.44 4.12 -2.30
C VAL A 17 1.69 3.28 -2.11
N TYR A 18 1.58 2.15 -1.41
CA TYR A 18 2.73 1.30 -1.13
C TYR A 18 2.34 -0.17 -1.16
N ALA A 19 3.32 -1.01 -1.44
CA ALA A 19 3.14 -2.46 -1.46
C ALA A 19 4.25 -3.13 -0.67
N TRP A 20 3.88 -4.17 0.06
CA TRP A 20 4.81 -5.06 0.77
C TRP A 20 4.98 -6.32 -0.06
N LEU A 21 6.22 -6.64 -0.40
CA LEU A 21 6.58 -7.73 -1.28
C LEU A 21 7.38 -8.80 -0.53
N ALA A 22 6.91 -10.04 -0.60
CA ALA A 22 7.66 -11.22 -0.21
C ALA A 22 8.26 -11.88 -1.47
N HIS A 23 9.04 -12.94 -1.28
CA HIS A 23 9.64 -13.65 -2.42
C HIS A 23 8.60 -14.27 -3.37
N ASP A 24 7.41 -14.56 -2.89
CA ASP A 24 6.34 -15.23 -3.64
C ASP A 24 5.26 -14.27 -4.13
N GLY A 25 5.42 -12.97 -3.94
CA GLY A 25 4.49 -11.97 -4.45
C GLY A 25 4.13 -10.89 -3.44
N VAL A 26 3.13 -10.10 -3.79
CA VAL A 26 2.65 -9.00 -2.97
C VAL A 26 1.82 -9.53 -1.82
N VAL A 27 2.12 -9.10 -0.60
CA VAL A 27 1.40 -9.52 0.61
C VAL A 27 0.47 -8.45 1.16
N TYR A 28 0.71 -7.17 0.85
CA TYR A 28 -0.16 -6.08 1.29
C TYR A 28 -0.02 -4.87 0.36
N VAL A 29 -1.13 -4.17 0.16
CA VAL A 29 -1.17 -2.88 -0.54
C VAL A 29 -1.95 -1.89 0.32
N GLY A 30 -1.36 -0.73 0.56
CA GLY A 30 -1.97 0.31 1.37
C GLY A 30 -1.80 1.69 0.75
N ALA A 31 -2.48 2.66 1.34
CA ALA A 31 -2.37 4.05 0.97
C ALA A 31 -2.27 4.90 2.25
N THR A 32 -1.52 5.99 2.19
CA THR A 32 -1.25 6.80 3.38
C THR A 32 -0.92 8.25 3.00
N THR A 33 -1.13 9.15 3.95
CA THR A 33 -0.60 10.52 3.90
C THR A 33 0.64 10.68 4.77
N LEU A 34 1.03 9.65 5.50
CA LEU A 34 2.25 9.64 6.28
C LEU A 34 3.44 9.29 5.39
N HIS A 35 4.63 9.76 5.76
CA HIS A 35 5.85 9.33 5.08
C HIS A 35 5.95 7.80 5.13
N PRO A 36 6.37 7.14 4.02
CA PRO A 36 6.41 5.68 3.96
C PRO A 36 7.21 5.01 5.07
N GLU A 37 8.33 5.59 5.50
CA GLU A 37 9.10 5.06 6.63
C GLU A 37 8.28 5.04 7.91
N THR A 38 7.56 6.14 8.20
CA THR A 38 6.71 6.24 9.39
C THR A 38 5.59 5.20 9.32
N ARG A 39 4.91 5.09 8.19
CA ARG A 39 3.82 4.13 8.03
C ARG A 39 4.33 2.70 8.14
N THR A 40 5.49 2.41 7.57
CA THR A 40 6.13 1.08 7.67
C THR A 40 6.43 0.74 9.13
N TRP A 41 7.01 1.69 9.86
CA TRP A 41 7.29 1.51 11.29
C TRP A 41 6.02 1.19 12.09
N LEU A 42 4.93 1.93 11.82
CA LEU A 42 3.65 1.71 12.48
C LEU A 42 3.08 0.32 12.17
N HIS A 43 3.17 -0.14 10.93
CA HIS A 43 2.76 -1.50 10.55
C HIS A 43 3.49 -2.58 11.36
N LEU A 44 4.75 -2.34 11.67
CA LEU A 44 5.60 -3.32 12.35
C LEU A 44 5.45 -3.31 13.87
N HIS A 45 5.12 -2.17 14.47
CA HIS A 45 5.28 -1.97 15.90
C HIS A 45 4.04 -1.50 16.66
N HIS A 46 3.05 -0.94 15.99
CA HIS A 46 1.88 -0.39 16.69
C HIS A 46 0.96 -1.49 17.20
N ASP A 47 0.46 -1.35 18.44
CA ASP A 47 -0.38 -2.37 19.08
C ASP A 47 -1.82 -2.40 18.57
N ASP A 48 -2.33 -1.26 18.06
CA ASP A 48 -3.66 -1.21 17.47
C ASP A 48 -3.68 -1.98 16.14
N PRO A 49 -4.53 -3.03 15.99
CA PRO A 49 -4.58 -3.84 14.77
C PRO A 49 -4.93 -3.07 13.50
N GLN A 50 -5.60 -1.92 13.62
CA GLN A 50 -5.95 -1.09 12.45
C GLN A 50 -4.78 -0.22 12.01
N ILE A 51 -3.82 0.02 12.90
CA ILE A 51 -2.63 0.80 12.61
C ILE A 51 -1.45 -0.13 12.34
N GLY A 52 -1.18 -1.07 13.23
CA GLY A 52 -0.14 -2.09 13.06
C GLY A 52 -0.65 -3.29 12.26
N ARG A 53 -1.14 -3.07 11.06
CA ARG A 53 -1.83 -4.10 10.28
C ARG A 53 -0.95 -5.28 9.92
N MET A 54 0.30 -5.06 9.55
CA MET A 54 1.20 -6.16 9.19
C MET A 54 1.55 -6.98 10.44
N ARG A 55 1.78 -6.34 11.58
CA ARG A 55 1.99 -7.02 12.85
C ARG A 55 0.79 -7.88 13.24
N ALA A 56 -0.41 -7.39 13.01
CA ALA A 56 -1.64 -8.07 13.37
C ALA A 56 -2.04 -9.18 12.39
N ARG A 57 -1.75 -9.00 11.11
CA ARG A 57 -2.30 -9.84 10.04
C ARG A 57 -1.31 -10.82 9.42
N PHE A 58 -0.03 -10.46 9.35
CA PHE A 58 0.96 -11.25 8.63
C PHE A 58 1.69 -12.19 9.59
N GLU A 59 1.36 -13.47 9.51
CA GLU A 59 1.98 -14.50 10.33
C GLU A 59 3.45 -14.69 9.92
N GLY A 60 4.32 -14.80 10.90
CA GLY A 60 5.75 -15.00 10.66
C GLY A 60 6.51 -13.73 10.25
N LEU A 61 5.95 -12.56 10.49
CA LEU A 61 6.54 -11.27 10.11
C LEU A 61 8.00 -11.13 10.54
N ALA A 62 8.34 -11.55 11.75
CA ALA A 62 9.68 -11.41 12.30
C ALA A 62 10.75 -12.27 11.59
N ALA A 63 10.33 -13.33 10.91
CA ALA A 63 11.23 -14.25 10.20
C ALA A 63 11.31 -13.97 8.70
N GLU A 64 10.52 -13.04 8.20
CA GLU A 64 10.34 -12.80 6.77
C GLU A 64 11.21 -11.65 6.30
N LYS A 65 11.75 -11.77 5.08
CA LYS A 65 12.36 -10.66 4.38
C LYS A 65 11.32 -10.03 3.46
N LEU A 66 11.01 -8.76 3.69
CA LEU A 66 10.01 -8.03 2.94
C LEU A 66 10.61 -6.75 2.39
N ASP A 67 10.25 -6.42 1.16
CA ASP A 67 10.53 -5.13 0.56
C ASP A 67 9.25 -4.29 0.58
N VAL A 68 9.39 -2.99 0.81
CA VAL A 68 8.28 -2.04 0.69
C VAL A 68 8.60 -1.09 -0.45
N ILE A 69 7.73 -1.06 -1.45
CA ILE A 69 7.79 -0.08 -2.54
C ILE A 69 6.74 0.98 -2.27
N ALA A 70 7.15 2.23 -2.19
CA ALA A 70 6.26 3.36 -2.04
C ALA A 70 6.29 4.22 -3.29
N PHE A 71 5.12 4.67 -3.72
CA PHE A 71 4.95 5.47 -4.92
C PHE A 71 4.17 6.73 -4.54
N GLU A 72 4.81 7.89 -4.69
CA GLU A 72 4.17 9.17 -4.41
C GLU A 72 3.13 9.48 -5.48
N LEU A 73 1.93 9.87 -5.03
CA LEU A 73 0.80 10.16 -5.91
C LEU A 73 0.63 11.66 -6.12
N PRO A 74 0.19 12.08 -7.32
CA PRO A 74 -0.22 13.46 -7.54
C PRO A 74 -1.38 13.87 -6.62
N ASP A 75 -1.49 15.16 -6.29
CA ASP A 75 -2.50 15.69 -5.37
C ASP A 75 -3.93 15.50 -5.87
N ASP A 76 -4.12 15.42 -7.19
CA ASP A 76 -5.44 15.27 -7.83
C ASP A 76 -5.89 13.81 -7.95
N VAL A 77 -5.09 12.87 -7.45
CA VAL A 77 -5.40 11.44 -7.52
C VAL A 77 -5.93 10.96 -6.17
N ASP A 78 -7.01 10.18 -6.20
CA ASP A 78 -7.56 9.55 -5.00
C ASP A 78 -6.73 8.32 -4.65
N ARG A 79 -6.01 8.37 -3.53
CA ARG A 79 -5.12 7.29 -3.11
C ARG A 79 -5.86 5.98 -2.84
N GLN A 80 -7.11 6.03 -2.39
CA GLN A 80 -7.89 4.82 -2.12
C GLN A 80 -8.29 4.13 -3.42
N GLN A 81 -8.61 4.88 -4.46
CA GLN A 81 -8.88 4.30 -5.77
C GLN A 81 -7.65 3.62 -6.36
N VAL A 82 -6.48 4.22 -6.20
CA VAL A 82 -5.23 3.59 -6.66
C VAL A 82 -4.96 2.31 -5.87
N ARG A 83 -5.17 2.32 -4.56
CA ARG A 83 -5.01 1.12 -3.72
C ARG A 83 -5.92 -0.02 -4.19
N HIS A 84 -7.21 0.25 -4.33
CA HIS A 84 -8.17 -0.77 -4.78
C HIS A 84 -7.86 -1.28 -6.18
N GLY A 85 -7.58 -0.37 -7.10
CA GLY A 85 -7.23 -0.73 -8.48
C GLY A 85 -5.95 -1.56 -8.55
N ALA A 86 -4.97 -1.24 -7.72
CA ALA A 86 -3.72 -2.00 -7.67
C ALA A 86 -3.94 -3.43 -7.19
N VAL A 87 -4.72 -3.64 -6.13
CA VAL A 87 -5.02 -4.99 -5.64
C VAL A 87 -5.71 -5.81 -6.72
N THR A 88 -6.70 -5.24 -7.39
CA THR A 88 -7.41 -5.91 -8.48
C THR A 88 -6.47 -6.28 -9.63
N GLU A 89 -5.64 -5.35 -10.07
CA GLU A 89 -4.72 -5.57 -11.19
C GLU A 89 -3.62 -6.57 -10.84
N LEU A 90 -3.07 -6.49 -9.63
CA LEU A 90 -2.07 -7.46 -9.17
C LEU A 90 -2.65 -8.86 -9.12
N GLY A 91 -3.90 -8.99 -8.65
CA GLY A 91 -4.60 -10.28 -8.66
C GLY A 91 -4.80 -10.82 -10.07
N ALA A 92 -5.21 -9.96 -11.01
CA ALA A 92 -5.41 -10.34 -12.41
C ALA A 92 -4.12 -10.79 -13.09
N ARG A 93 -2.97 -10.24 -12.69
CA ARG A 93 -1.64 -10.62 -13.22
C ARG A 93 -0.99 -11.78 -12.48
N GLY A 94 -1.64 -12.32 -11.44
CA GLY A 94 -1.07 -13.40 -10.64
C GLY A 94 0.11 -12.99 -9.77
N LEU A 95 0.18 -11.71 -9.38
CA LEU A 95 1.29 -11.16 -8.60
C LEU A 95 1.03 -11.08 -7.10
N LEU A 96 -0.18 -11.41 -6.65
CA LEU A 96 -0.47 -11.50 -5.22
C LEU A 96 0.06 -12.82 -4.65
N SER A 97 0.68 -12.74 -3.47
CA SER A 97 1.07 -13.94 -2.73
C SER A 97 -0.17 -14.67 -2.20
N ASP A 98 -0.10 -15.99 -2.08
CA ASP A 98 -1.15 -16.77 -1.40
C ASP A 98 -1.29 -16.38 0.07
N ARG A 99 -0.25 -15.74 0.63
CA ARG A 99 -0.23 -15.26 2.02
C ARG A 99 -0.67 -13.79 2.16
N GLN A 100 -1.20 -13.19 1.10
CA GLN A 100 -1.57 -11.78 1.12
C GLN A 100 -2.64 -11.49 2.18
N VAL A 101 -2.54 -10.30 2.78
CA VAL A 101 -3.45 -9.81 3.83
C VAL A 101 -4.06 -8.47 3.46
N CYS A 102 -4.21 -8.21 2.15
CA CYS A 102 -4.84 -7.00 1.64
C CYS A 102 -6.30 -6.91 2.07
N ASP A 103 -6.78 -5.69 2.27
CA ASP A 103 -8.22 -5.47 2.40
C ASP A 103 -8.89 -5.83 1.06
N PRO A 104 -10.12 -6.40 1.09
CA PRO A 104 -10.85 -6.69 -0.15
C PRO A 104 -11.01 -5.41 -0.99
N PRO A 105 -10.68 -5.44 -2.29
CA PRO A 105 -10.76 -4.25 -3.11
C PRO A 105 -12.21 -3.92 -3.48
N LEU A 106 -12.49 -2.62 -3.57
CA LEU A 106 -13.71 -2.13 -4.20
C LEU A 106 -13.48 -2.02 -5.70
N GLU A 107 -14.55 -2.16 -6.48
CA GLU A 107 -14.47 -1.97 -7.92
C GLU A 107 -14.20 -0.50 -8.24
N VAL A 108 -13.15 -0.24 -9.02
CA VAL A 108 -12.76 1.11 -9.44
C VAL A 108 -12.37 1.10 -10.92
N ALA A 109 -12.50 2.26 -11.57
CA ALA A 109 -12.08 2.41 -12.95
C ALA A 109 -10.54 2.29 -13.06
N PRO A 110 -10.02 1.67 -14.12
CA PRO A 110 -8.59 1.63 -14.38
C PRO A 110 -8.02 3.05 -14.48
N SER A 111 -6.80 3.23 -14.00
CA SER A 111 -6.12 4.53 -13.98
C SER A 111 -4.68 4.36 -14.44
N PRO A 112 -4.12 5.34 -15.21
CA PRO A 112 -2.72 5.29 -15.62
C PRO A 112 -1.76 5.24 -14.44
N VAL A 113 -2.09 5.89 -13.33
CA VAL A 113 -1.26 5.88 -12.11
C VAL A 113 -1.21 4.47 -11.51
N THR A 114 -2.36 3.80 -11.44
CA THR A 114 -2.44 2.41 -10.98
C THR A 114 -1.56 1.51 -11.83
N GLU A 115 -1.64 1.63 -13.15
CA GLU A 115 -0.84 0.82 -14.08
C GLU A 115 0.67 1.05 -13.88
N ARG A 116 1.09 2.29 -13.69
CA ARG A 116 2.51 2.60 -13.44
C ARG A 116 3.00 2.00 -12.13
N PHE A 117 2.19 2.09 -11.08
CA PHE A 117 2.53 1.49 -9.79
C PHE A 117 2.65 -0.04 -9.90
N VAL A 118 1.69 -0.68 -10.53
CA VAL A 118 1.71 -2.14 -10.75
C VAL A 118 2.91 -2.56 -11.60
N ALA A 119 3.25 -1.78 -12.62
CA ALA A 119 4.42 -2.06 -13.46
C ALA A 119 5.74 -2.03 -12.68
N VAL A 120 5.89 -1.08 -11.76
CA VAL A 120 7.07 -1.00 -10.88
C VAL A 120 7.15 -2.24 -9.98
N ILE A 121 6.03 -2.68 -9.42
CA ILE A 121 5.97 -3.90 -8.60
C ILE A 121 6.34 -5.13 -9.42
N GLU A 122 5.76 -5.28 -10.60
CA GLU A 122 6.02 -6.41 -11.49
C GLU A 122 7.50 -6.49 -11.87
N GLU A 123 8.11 -5.36 -12.19
CA GLU A 123 9.53 -5.28 -12.49
C GLU A 123 10.38 -5.72 -11.29
N ARG A 124 10.01 -5.31 -10.10
CA ARG A 124 10.74 -5.68 -8.87
C ARG A 124 10.62 -7.16 -8.54
N LEU A 125 9.48 -7.76 -8.77
CA LEU A 125 9.25 -9.19 -8.54
C LEU A 125 9.91 -10.08 -9.60
N GLY A 126 10.10 -9.53 -10.72
CA GLY A 126 10.72 -10.13 -11.84
C GLY A 126 11.11 -10.91 -12.45
#